data_a8915ac91f7f52387f18d37d3ea773ae
#
_entry.id   a8915ac91f7f52387f18d37d3ea773ae
#
_cell.length_a   1.000
_cell.length_b   1.000
_cell.length_c   1.000
_cell.angle_alpha   90.00
_cell.angle_beta   90.00
_cell.angle_gamma   90.00
#
_symmetry.space_group_name_H-M   'P 1'
#
loop_
_entity.id
_entity.type
_entity.pdbx_description
1 polymer ?
#
loop_
_entity_poly.entity_id
_entity_poly.type
_entity_poly.pdbx_seq_one_letter_code
_entity_poly.pdbx_strand_id
1 'polypeptide(L)'
;NETPVVASEYADIAVSTADNFVYIRKKASAESKALGKLYAKNVGTVLSKKGDWYKIKSGSVTGYVSSDYVKVGDEKLAKKAGRRVALVNTETLKVRTKASKKAEVIGLVPEGDDLTVVDESIDGWVGVSTEDGDGYVSSDYVALSTEYTYAESNAEEKARLKKEAEERKAADAAAAAAASEKENATNSSSNSSSSSSSSSSSSSSNSSSDRSYSAPSGSNGSAVANYACQFVGNPYVYGGTSLTNGADCSGFVMSVY
;
A
#
# COMPACT_ATOMS: atom_id res chain seq x y z
N ASN A 1 45.32 13.30 18.79
CA ASN A 1 44.23 12.38 19.16
C ASN A 1 43.17 12.47 18.05
N GLU A 2 43.28 11.61 17.05
CA GLU A 2 42.22 11.41 16.11
C GLU A 2 41.14 10.59 16.80
N THR A 3 39.98 11.20 17.03
CA THR A 3 38.77 10.47 17.43
C THR A 3 38.41 9.54 16.28
N PRO A 4 38.18 8.25 16.52
CA PRO A 4 37.74 7.35 15.48
C PRO A 4 36.40 7.87 14.93
N VAL A 5 36.37 8.22 13.64
CA VAL A 5 35.13 8.54 12.92
C VAL A 5 34.36 7.23 12.87
N VAL A 6 33.40 7.06 13.77
CA VAL A 6 32.45 5.95 13.68
C VAL A 6 31.67 6.17 12.39
N ALA A 7 31.83 5.27 11.45
CA ALA A 7 31.07 5.33 10.21
C ALA A 7 29.58 5.35 10.55
N SER A 8 28.84 6.32 10.02
CA SER A 8 27.38 6.41 10.23
C SER A 8 26.74 5.09 9.78
N GLU A 9 25.79 4.58 10.56
CA GLU A 9 24.99 3.39 10.21
C GLU A 9 24.32 3.50 8.83
N TYR A 10 24.24 4.72 8.29
CA TYR A 10 23.63 5.04 7.00
C TYR A 10 24.64 5.15 5.86
N ALA A 11 25.95 5.03 6.11
CA ALA A 11 27.02 5.29 5.13
C ALA A 11 26.87 4.43 3.85
N ASP A 12 26.45 3.18 4.01
CA ASP A 12 26.29 2.22 2.93
C ASP A 12 24.84 2.11 2.42
N ILE A 13 23.94 2.93 2.90
CA ILE A 13 22.53 2.90 2.50
C ILE A 13 22.34 3.73 1.23
N ALA A 14 21.88 3.09 0.17
CA ALA A 14 21.41 3.73 -1.05
C ALA A 14 19.89 3.84 -1.01
N VAL A 15 19.35 5.04 -1.07
CA VAL A 15 17.91 5.31 -1.11
C VAL A 15 17.50 5.70 -2.52
N SER A 16 16.45 5.08 -3.04
CA SER A 16 15.89 5.42 -4.35
C SER A 16 15.25 6.81 -4.33
N THR A 17 15.67 7.65 -5.28
CA THR A 17 15.11 8.98 -5.53
C THR A 17 14.30 9.02 -6.82
N ALA A 18 14.05 7.87 -7.45
CA ALA A 18 13.18 7.77 -8.61
C ALA A 18 11.73 8.11 -8.23
N ASP A 19 10.98 8.73 -9.12
CA ASP A 19 9.56 9.09 -8.88
C ASP A 19 8.68 7.86 -8.69
N ASN A 20 8.94 6.78 -9.43
CA ASN A 20 8.22 5.52 -9.31
C ASN A 20 9.18 4.38 -8.96
N PHE A 21 10.02 3.95 -9.89
CA PHE A 21 11.03 2.92 -9.65
C PHE A 21 12.24 3.08 -10.58
N VAL A 22 13.34 2.45 -10.20
CA VAL A 22 14.52 2.21 -11.04
C VAL A 22 14.81 0.73 -11.13
N TYR A 23 15.27 0.25 -12.29
CA TYR A 23 15.65 -1.16 -12.44
C TYR A 23 16.98 -1.48 -11.77
N ILE A 24 17.01 -2.56 -11.01
CA ILE A 24 18.24 -3.22 -10.59
C ILE A 24 18.64 -4.20 -11.70
N ARG A 25 19.84 -4.04 -12.24
CA ARG A 25 20.29 -4.74 -13.45
C ARG A 25 21.42 -5.74 -13.17
N LYS A 26 21.56 -6.75 -14.01
CA LYS A 26 22.61 -7.78 -13.86
C LYS A 26 24.03 -7.23 -14.05
N LYS A 27 24.21 -6.20 -14.89
CA LYS A 27 25.50 -5.54 -15.18
C LYS A 27 25.32 -4.03 -15.10
N ALA A 28 26.43 -3.29 -14.93
CA ALA A 28 26.48 -1.82 -14.94
C ALA A 28 26.24 -1.27 -16.35
N SER A 29 25.03 -1.39 -16.88
CA SER A 29 24.60 -0.92 -18.21
C SER A 29 23.09 -0.83 -18.29
N ALA A 30 22.57 0.20 -18.95
CA ALA A 30 21.15 0.42 -19.18
C ALA A 30 20.50 -0.67 -20.04
N GLU A 31 21.25 -1.34 -20.88
CA GLU A 31 20.80 -2.42 -21.77
C GLU A 31 20.82 -3.81 -21.09
N SER A 32 21.43 -3.88 -19.90
CA SER A 32 21.53 -5.15 -19.18
C SER A 32 20.18 -5.59 -18.65
N LYS A 33 19.97 -6.92 -18.58
CA LYS A 33 18.74 -7.53 -18.06
C LYS A 33 18.39 -6.98 -16.69
N ALA A 34 17.14 -6.54 -16.51
CA ALA A 34 16.58 -6.17 -15.22
C ALA A 34 16.33 -7.43 -14.36
N LEU A 35 16.73 -7.37 -13.10
CA LEU A 35 16.56 -8.42 -12.09
C LEU A 35 15.39 -8.13 -11.15
N GLY A 36 15.07 -6.85 -10.97
CA GLY A 36 13.99 -6.38 -10.11
C GLY A 36 13.83 -4.86 -10.20
N LYS A 37 12.91 -4.33 -9.41
CA LYS A 37 12.56 -2.91 -9.32
C LYS A 37 12.85 -2.38 -7.93
N LEU A 38 13.55 -1.26 -7.83
CA LEU A 38 13.74 -0.48 -6.63
C LEU A 38 12.77 0.71 -6.70
N TYR A 39 11.66 0.62 -5.96
CA TYR A 39 10.63 1.66 -5.97
C TYR A 39 11.08 2.93 -5.24
N ALA A 40 10.32 4.01 -5.39
CA ALA A 40 10.54 5.26 -4.67
C ALA A 40 10.71 5.03 -3.16
N LYS A 41 11.75 5.63 -2.57
CA LYS A 41 12.13 5.50 -1.16
C LYS A 41 12.58 4.09 -0.71
N ASN A 42 12.52 3.07 -1.58
CA ASN A 42 13.10 1.77 -1.24
C ASN A 42 14.63 1.89 -1.14
N VAL A 43 15.22 1.02 -0.35
CA VAL A 43 16.66 1.08 -0.07
C VAL A 43 17.41 -0.18 -0.51
N GLY A 44 18.72 -0.03 -0.63
CA GLY A 44 19.65 -1.14 -0.78
C GLY A 44 20.98 -0.82 -0.10
N THR A 45 21.68 -1.86 0.35
CA THR A 45 23.03 -1.71 0.88
C THR A 45 24.03 -1.69 -0.28
N VAL A 46 24.89 -0.69 -0.33
CA VAL A 46 25.95 -0.55 -1.34
C VAL A 46 27.04 -1.57 -1.08
N LEU A 47 27.35 -2.37 -2.08
CA LEU A 47 28.44 -3.35 -2.04
C LEU A 47 29.70 -2.83 -2.75
N SER A 48 29.54 -2.05 -3.84
CA SER A 48 30.65 -1.45 -4.58
C SER A 48 30.14 -0.39 -5.56
N LYS A 49 31.04 0.45 -6.07
CA LYS A 49 30.77 1.43 -7.12
C LYS A 49 31.57 1.09 -8.37
N LYS A 50 30.95 1.22 -9.55
CA LYS A 50 31.58 1.02 -10.85
C LYS A 50 31.13 2.11 -11.83
N GLY A 51 31.94 3.14 -12.01
CA GLY A 51 31.58 4.33 -12.79
C GLY A 51 30.30 4.98 -12.21
N ASP A 52 29.30 5.18 -13.04
CA ASP A 52 28.00 5.77 -12.67
C ASP A 52 26.99 4.72 -12.15
N TRP A 53 27.48 3.57 -11.69
CA TRP A 53 26.65 2.49 -11.19
C TRP A 53 27.06 2.07 -9.79
N TYR A 54 26.09 1.86 -8.92
CA TYR A 54 26.26 1.19 -7.63
C TYR A 54 25.83 -0.27 -7.74
N LYS A 55 26.67 -1.19 -7.26
CA LYS A 55 26.23 -2.55 -6.98
C LYS A 55 25.60 -2.56 -5.60
N ILE A 56 24.33 -2.92 -5.53
CA ILE A 56 23.56 -2.93 -4.29
C ILE A 56 22.98 -4.32 -4.02
N LYS A 57 22.71 -4.58 -2.73
CA LYS A 57 21.84 -5.66 -2.27
C LYS A 57 20.59 -5.02 -1.66
N SER A 58 19.41 -5.38 -2.18
CA SER A 58 18.13 -4.87 -1.71
C SER A 58 17.15 -6.03 -1.61
N GLY A 59 16.83 -6.46 -0.38
CA GLY A 59 16.06 -7.67 -0.14
C GLY A 59 16.70 -8.90 -0.79
N SER A 60 15.93 -9.58 -1.63
CA SER A 60 16.37 -10.76 -2.39
C SER A 60 17.21 -10.42 -3.64
N VAL A 61 17.24 -9.14 -4.07
CA VAL A 61 17.87 -8.70 -5.32
C VAL A 61 19.28 -8.16 -5.08
N THR A 62 20.25 -8.67 -5.86
CA THR A 62 21.59 -8.11 -5.91
C THR A 62 21.93 -7.76 -7.35
N GLY A 63 22.31 -6.50 -7.61
CA GLY A 63 22.63 -6.03 -8.95
C GLY A 63 23.06 -4.57 -8.98
N TYR A 64 23.01 -3.97 -10.16
CA TYR A 64 23.50 -2.63 -10.43
C TYR A 64 22.35 -1.66 -10.63
N VAL A 65 22.44 -0.49 -10.00
CA VAL A 65 21.52 0.65 -10.15
C VAL A 65 22.33 1.88 -10.58
N SER A 66 21.75 2.74 -11.45
CA SER A 66 22.42 4.00 -11.84
C SER A 66 22.47 4.96 -10.65
N SER A 67 23.62 5.64 -10.51
CA SER A 67 23.82 6.68 -9.48
C SER A 67 22.87 7.87 -9.61
N ASP A 68 22.28 8.09 -10.78
CA ASP A 68 21.32 9.19 -11.04
C ASP A 68 20.01 9.03 -10.26
N TYR A 69 19.65 7.79 -9.90
CA TYR A 69 18.38 7.45 -9.28
C TYR A 69 18.50 7.00 -7.82
N VAL A 70 19.70 7.09 -7.23
CA VAL A 70 19.91 6.73 -5.83
C VAL A 70 20.81 7.75 -5.14
N LYS A 71 20.55 8.02 -3.88
CA LYS A 71 21.45 8.74 -2.99
C LYS A 71 22.02 7.80 -1.95
N VAL A 72 23.35 7.85 -1.77
CA VAL A 72 24.10 6.99 -0.85
C VAL A 72 24.62 7.82 0.30
N GLY A 73 24.49 7.31 1.53
CA GLY A 73 25.05 7.93 2.73
C GLY A 73 24.31 9.18 3.21
N ASP A 74 23.14 9.48 2.66
CA ASP A 74 22.30 10.60 3.12
C ASP A 74 21.45 10.13 4.31
N GLU A 75 21.92 10.43 5.53
CA GLU A 75 21.27 10.06 6.77
C GLU A 75 19.83 10.58 6.88
N LYS A 76 19.58 11.83 6.46
CA LYS A 76 18.23 12.43 6.53
C LYS A 76 17.26 11.70 5.61
N LEU A 77 17.74 11.35 4.41
CA LEU A 77 16.95 10.63 3.44
C LEU A 77 16.72 9.17 3.88
N ALA A 78 17.75 8.53 4.43
CA ALA A 78 17.66 7.16 4.95
C ALA A 78 16.67 7.06 6.13
N LYS A 79 16.73 7.99 7.10
CA LYS A 79 15.74 8.07 8.19
C LYS A 79 14.32 8.30 7.69
N LYS A 80 14.14 9.11 6.64
CA LYS A 80 12.82 9.37 6.03
C LYS A 80 12.30 8.19 5.20
N ALA A 81 13.19 7.37 4.65
CA ALA A 81 12.85 6.22 3.82
C ALA A 81 12.46 4.99 4.64
N GLY A 82 12.88 4.90 5.91
CA GLY A 82 12.59 3.80 6.82
C GLY A 82 11.63 4.17 7.94
N ARG A 83 11.14 3.14 8.62
CA ARG A 83 10.43 3.25 9.89
C ARG A 83 11.44 3.00 11.02
N ARG A 84 11.66 3.99 11.86
CA ARG A 84 12.51 3.83 13.04
C ARG A 84 11.74 3.06 14.10
N VAL A 85 12.31 1.98 14.62
CA VAL A 85 11.65 1.08 15.57
C VAL A 85 12.52 0.84 16.79
N ALA A 86 11.86 0.67 17.93
CA ALA A 86 12.42 0.27 19.20
C ALA A 86 11.90 -1.12 19.55
N LEU A 87 12.73 -2.15 19.37
CA LEU A 87 12.42 -3.52 19.78
C LEU A 87 12.59 -3.68 21.28
N VAL A 88 11.56 -4.12 21.96
CA VAL A 88 11.56 -4.34 23.42
C VAL A 88 12.39 -5.57 23.77
N ASN A 89 13.38 -5.40 24.68
CA ASN A 89 14.30 -6.43 25.13
C ASN A 89 14.18 -6.73 26.64
N THR A 90 13.01 -6.47 27.22
CA THR A 90 12.69 -6.73 28.63
C THR A 90 11.29 -7.32 28.74
N GLU A 91 11.05 -8.18 29.73
CA GLU A 91 9.77 -8.87 29.95
C GLU A 91 8.54 -7.94 29.91
N THR A 92 8.69 -6.74 30.49
CA THR A 92 7.62 -5.72 30.47
C THR A 92 8.22 -4.33 30.49
N LEU A 93 8.02 -3.59 29.42
CA LEU A 93 8.45 -2.21 29.28
C LEU A 93 7.32 -1.24 29.64
N LYS A 94 7.64 -0.25 30.48
CA LYS A 94 6.69 0.80 30.87
C LYS A 94 6.77 1.98 29.90
N VAL A 95 5.65 2.30 29.26
CA VAL A 95 5.49 3.53 28.49
C VAL A 95 4.99 4.63 29.43
N ARG A 96 5.62 5.80 29.37
CA ARG A 96 5.36 6.91 30.32
C ARG A 96 4.98 8.18 29.59
N THR A 97 4.20 9.03 30.26
CA THR A 97 3.79 10.33 29.72
C THR A 97 4.94 11.30 29.43
N LYS A 98 6.09 11.13 30.09
CA LYS A 98 7.29 11.98 29.96
C LYS A 98 8.56 11.15 30.11
N ALA A 99 9.68 11.65 29.59
CA ALA A 99 11.01 11.08 29.74
C ALA A 99 11.53 11.16 31.19
N SER A 100 10.88 10.43 32.09
CA SER A 100 11.21 10.40 33.52
C SER A 100 10.71 9.12 34.20
N LYS A 101 11.56 8.52 35.06
CA LYS A 101 11.19 7.34 35.89
C LYS A 101 10.04 7.64 36.87
N LYS A 102 9.76 8.93 37.17
CA LYS A 102 8.69 9.37 38.06
C LYS A 102 7.39 9.71 37.31
N ALA A 103 7.43 9.75 35.97
CA ALA A 103 6.24 10.07 35.17
C ALA A 103 5.22 8.91 35.24
N GLU A 104 3.97 9.28 35.04
CA GLU A 104 2.84 8.35 34.99
C GLU A 104 3.05 7.31 33.87
N VAL A 105 2.66 6.07 34.16
CA VAL A 105 2.69 4.95 33.20
C VAL A 105 1.35 4.91 32.45
N ILE A 106 1.41 5.01 31.13
CA ILE A 106 0.24 4.99 30.24
C ILE A 106 0.04 3.64 29.56
N GLY A 107 1.08 2.79 29.53
CA GLY A 107 1.00 1.49 28.89
C GLY A 107 2.11 0.55 29.34
N LEU A 108 1.93 -0.73 29.06
CA LEU A 108 2.89 -1.80 29.28
C LEU A 108 3.07 -2.56 27.98
N VAL A 109 4.32 -2.78 27.56
CA VAL A 109 4.66 -3.45 26.31
C VAL A 109 5.50 -4.69 26.62
N PRO A 110 5.12 -5.88 26.11
CA PRO A 110 5.85 -7.11 26.35
C PRO A 110 7.16 -7.18 25.57
N GLU A 111 8.01 -8.11 25.95
CA GLU A 111 9.25 -8.43 25.24
C GLU A 111 8.97 -8.90 23.80
N GLY A 112 9.80 -8.46 22.88
CA GLY A 112 9.72 -8.83 21.47
C GLY A 112 8.80 -7.95 20.62
N ASP A 113 8.02 -7.07 21.26
CA ASP A 113 7.21 -6.10 20.52
C ASP A 113 8.07 -4.97 19.94
N ASP A 114 7.70 -4.46 18.77
CA ASP A 114 8.32 -3.31 18.12
C ASP A 114 7.46 -2.07 18.24
N LEU A 115 8.05 -0.99 18.70
CA LEU A 115 7.41 0.32 18.86
C LEU A 115 7.91 1.29 17.80
N THR A 116 7.01 2.05 17.18
CA THR A 116 7.40 3.11 16.26
C THR A 116 8.02 4.27 17.04
N VAL A 117 9.26 4.61 16.71
CA VAL A 117 9.99 5.71 17.33
C VAL A 117 9.57 7.04 16.71
N VAL A 118 9.24 8.01 17.56
CA VAL A 118 8.84 9.36 17.16
C VAL A 118 9.83 10.43 17.63
N ASP A 119 10.62 10.15 18.68
CA ASP A 119 11.60 11.09 19.23
C ASP A 119 12.81 10.34 19.83
N GLU A 120 14.02 10.76 19.44
CA GLU A 120 15.30 10.25 19.97
C GLU A 120 16.17 11.43 20.54
N SER A 121 15.56 12.58 20.80
CA SER A 121 16.29 13.79 21.20
C SER A 121 16.66 13.84 22.68
N ILE A 122 16.07 12.96 23.51
CA ILE A 122 16.25 12.98 24.97
C ILE A 122 17.16 11.81 25.38
N ASP A 123 18.33 12.14 25.91
CA ASP A 123 19.30 11.13 26.36
C ASP A 123 18.69 10.17 27.38
N GLY A 124 18.92 8.86 27.18
CA GLY A 124 18.37 7.78 28.02
C GLY A 124 16.88 7.48 27.80
N TRP A 125 16.21 8.18 26.88
CA TRP A 125 14.79 8.00 26.58
C TRP A 125 14.50 8.00 25.09
N VAL A 126 13.50 7.22 24.71
CA VAL A 126 12.97 7.14 23.34
C VAL A 126 11.49 7.46 23.37
N GLY A 127 11.08 8.45 22.57
CA GLY A 127 9.67 8.74 22.31
C GLY A 127 9.12 7.70 21.34
N VAL A 128 8.01 7.07 21.70
CA VAL A 128 7.37 6.00 20.93
C VAL A 128 5.88 6.27 20.78
N SER A 129 5.32 5.79 19.66
CA SER A 129 3.88 5.81 19.43
C SER A 129 3.31 4.42 19.72
N THR A 130 2.22 4.37 20.50
CA THR A 130 1.50 3.16 20.88
C THR A 130 0.01 3.33 20.59
N GLU A 131 -0.78 2.26 20.72
CA GLU A 131 -2.24 2.31 20.59
C GLU A 131 -2.89 3.21 21.67
N ASP A 132 -2.26 3.30 22.86
CA ASP A 132 -2.71 4.15 23.97
C ASP A 132 -2.27 5.62 23.84
N GLY A 133 -1.50 5.96 22.81
CA GLY A 133 -0.96 7.28 22.53
C GLY A 133 0.57 7.33 22.55
N ASP A 134 1.10 8.53 22.33
CA ASP A 134 2.54 8.77 22.33
C ASP A 134 3.08 8.85 23.76
N GLY A 135 4.23 8.22 24.00
CA GLY A 135 4.88 8.20 25.30
C GLY A 135 6.39 8.00 25.19
N TYR A 136 7.04 7.83 26.33
CA TYR A 136 8.49 7.66 26.45
C TYR A 136 8.83 6.33 27.13
N VAL A 137 9.83 5.64 26.58
CA VAL A 137 10.44 4.43 27.16
C VAL A 137 11.93 4.67 27.43
N SER A 138 12.49 3.94 28.39
CA SER A 138 13.95 4.03 28.62
C SER A 138 14.70 3.32 27.52
N SER A 139 15.73 3.96 26.97
CA SER A 139 16.60 3.41 25.94
C SER A 139 17.38 2.16 26.41
N ASP A 140 17.54 1.96 27.72
CA ASP A 140 18.22 0.79 28.29
C ASP A 140 17.50 -0.54 27.99
N TYR A 141 16.21 -0.49 27.66
CA TYR A 141 15.34 -1.66 27.52
C TYR A 141 14.81 -1.84 26.09
N VAL A 142 15.40 -1.14 25.12
CA VAL A 142 15.02 -1.28 23.71
C VAL A 142 16.25 -1.33 22.82
N ALA A 143 16.17 -2.09 21.73
CA ALA A 143 17.12 -2.09 20.65
C ALA A 143 16.59 -1.24 19.51
N LEU A 144 17.29 -0.16 19.17
CA LEU A 144 16.88 0.74 18.09
C LEU A 144 17.36 0.20 16.75
N SER A 145 16.45 0.16 15.77
CA SER A 145 16.76 -0.22 14.40
C SER A 145 15.93 0.60 13.41
N THR A 146 16.27 0.51 12.12
CA THR A 146 15.47 1.12 11.06
C THR A 146 15.01 0.03 10.10
N GLU A 147 13.71 -0.12 9.99
CA GLU A 147 13.10 -1.02 9.03
C GLU A 147 12.94 -0.32 7.69
N TYR A 148 13.38 -0.97 6.64
CA TYR A 148 13.34 -0.44 5.29
C TYR A 148 12.47 -1.30 4.38
N THR A 149 11.92 -0.66 3.36
CA THR A 149 11.33 -1.36 2.23
C THR A 149 12.39 -1.59 1.18
N TYR A 150 12.45 -2.82 0.66
CA TYR A 150 13.46 -3.25 -0.28
C TYR A 150 12.89 -3.43 -1.69
N ALA A 151 13.79 -3.66 -2.65
CA ALA A 151 13.45 -3.94 -4.02
C ALA A 151 12.62 -5.22 -4.16
N GLU A 152 11.75 -5.22 -5.14
CA GLU A 152 10.99 -6.39 -5.56
C GLU A 152 11.69 -7.05 -6.74
N SER A 153 11.98 -8.35 -6.65
CA SER A 153 12.50 -9.13 -7.76
C SER A 153 11.43 -9.39 -8.81
N ASN A 154 11.84 -9.69 -10.04
CA ASN A 154 10.88 -10.05 -11.10
C ASN A 154 10.02 -11.28 -10.72
N ALA A 155 10.54 -12.18 -9.88
CA ALA A 155 9.79 -13.35 -9.40
C ALA A 155 8.75 -12.97 -8.36
N GLU A 156 9.11 -12.11 -7.41
CA GLU A 156 8.20 -11.57 -6.38
C GLU A 156 7.11 -10.71 -7.01
N GLU A 157 7.45 -9.84 -7.96
CA GLU A 157 6.48 -9.05 -8.72
C GLU A 157 5.46 -9.94 -9.44
N LYS A 158 5.94 -10.99 -10.13
CA LYS A 158 5.06 -11.94 -10.81
C LYS A 158 4.16 -12.69 -9.84
N ALA A 159 4.67 -13.07 -8.68
CA ALA A 159 3.89 -13.76 -7.65
C ALA A 159 2.83 -12.83 -7.04
N ARG A 160 3.17 -11.56 -6.76
CA ARG A 160 2.24 -10.54 -6.27
C ARG A 160 1.13 -10.29 -7.27
N LEU A 161 1.46 -10.03 -8.53
CA LEU A 161 0.47 -9.78 -9.58
C LEU A 161 -0.46 -10.98 -9.80
N LYS A 162 0.07 -12.21 -9.67
CA LYS A 162 -0.75 -13.41 -9.75
C LYS A 162 -1.74 -13.49 -8.58
N LYS A 163 -1.27 -13.23 -7.35
CA LYS A 163 -2.11 -13.23 -6.16
C LYS A 163 -3.19 -12.15 -6.24
N GLU A 164 -2.83 -10.93 -6.65
CA GLU A 164 -3.79 -9.83 -6.85
C GLU A 164 -4.86 -10.19 -7.91
N ALA A 165 -4.45 -10.85 -9.00
CA ALA A 165 -5.38 -11.30 -10.03
C ALA A 165 -6.32 -12.42 -9.54
N GLU A 166 -5.84 -13.32 -8.69
CA GLU A 166 -6.65 -14.37 -8.06
C GLU A 166 -7.62 -13.80 -7.03
N GLU A 167 -7.17 -12.89 -6.18
CA GLU A 167 -8.01 -12.18 -5.21
C GLU A 167 -9.11 -11.36 -5.90
N ARG A 168 -8.76 -10.67 -6.99
CA ARG A 168 -9.73 -9.92 -7.79
C ARG A 168 -10.79 -10.84 -8.41
N LYS A 169 -10.38 -11.97 -8.99
CA LYS A 169 -11.32 -12.97 -9.52
C LYS A 169 -12.24 -13.56 -8.44
N ALA A 170 -11.69 -13.79 -7.25
CA ALA A 170 -12.48 -14.30 -6.12
C ALA A 170 -13.48 -13.22 -5.63
N ALA A 171 -13.08 -11.95 -5.58
CA ALA A 171 -13.96 -10.85 -5.23
C ALA A 171 -15.08 -10.65 -6.27
N ASP A 172 -14.73 -10.70 -7.56
CA ASP A 172 -15.71 -10.61 -8.66
C ASP A 172 -16.71 -11.78 -8.64
N ALA A 173 -16.24 -13.00 -8.36
CA ALA A 173 -17.11 -14.17 -8.21
C ALA A 173 -18.03 -14.08 -6.98
N ALA A 174 -17.51 -13.59 -5.85
CA ALA A 174 -18.31 -13.37 -4.65
C ALA A 174 -19.38 -12.28 -4.85
N ALA A 175 -19.03 -11.21 -5.56
CA ALA A 175 -19.98 -10.15 -5.91
C ALA A 175 -21.10 -10.66 -6.85
N ALA A 176 -20.75 -11.50 -7.83
CA ALA A 176 -21.71 -12.12 -8.72
C ALA A 176 -22.66 -13.11 -8.00
N ALA A 177 -22.12 -13.90 -7.05
CA ALA A 177 -22.92 -14.79 -6.22
C ALA A 177 -23.90 -14.02 -5.32
N ALA A 178 -23.47 -12.94 -4.68
CA ALA A 178 -24.30 -12.08 -3.85
C ALA A 178 -25.41 -11.35 -4.66
N ALA A 179 -25.12 -11.03 -5.92
CA ALA A 179 -26.12 -10.44 -6.82
C ALA A 179 -27.23 -11.46 -7.19
N SER A 180 -26.84 -12.71 -7.47
CA SER A 180 -27.78 -13.79 -7.81
C SER A 180 -28.67 -14.21 -6.62
N GLU A 181 -28.17 -14.15 -5.39
CA GLU A 181 -28.98 -14.41 -4.19
C GLU A 181 -30.02 -13.31 -3.96
N LYS A 182 -29.71 -12.04 -4.26
CA LYS A 182 -30.67 -10.93 -4.17
C LYS A 182 -31.79 -11.05 -5.21
N GLU A 183 -31.49 -11.48 -6.43
CA GLU A 183 -32.51 -11.73 -7.46
C GLU A 183 -33.45 -12.89 -7.08
N ASN A 184 -32.92 -13.93 -6.46
CA ASN A 184 -33.73 -15.07 -6.03
C ASN A 184 -34.62 -14.78 -4.81
N ALA A 185 -34.16 -13.88 -3.90
CA ALA A 185 -34.95 -13.43 -2.75
C ALA A 185 -36.13 -12.51 -3.16
N THR A 186 -35.96 -11.68 -4.19
CA THR A 186 -37.04 -10.83 -4.72
C THR A 186 -38.08 -11.61 -5.52
N ASN A 187 -37.70 -12.70 -6.17
CA ASN A 187 -38.60 -13.53 -6.95
C ASN A 187 -39.46 -14.49 -6.08
N SER A 188 -39.07 -14.75 -4.84
CA SER A 188 -39.81 -15.59 -3.89
C SER A 188 -40.92 -14.84 -3.14
N SER A 189 -41.01 -13.50 -3.24
CA SER A 189 -41.96 -12.67 -2.49
C SER A 189 -43.16 -12.19 -3.32
N SER A 190 -43.28 -12.55 -4.60
CA SER A 190 -44.31 -12.05 -5.51
C SER A 190 -45.24 -13.15 -6.08
N ASN A 191 -45.55 -14.17 -5.29
CA ASN A 191 -46.57 -15.14 -5.71
C ASN A 191 -47.76 -15.21 -4.73
N SER A 192 -48.55 -14.13 -4.67
CA SER A 192 -49.93 -14.20 -4.25
C SER A 192 -50.74 -12.98 -4.76
N SER A 193 -51.71 -13.32 -5.55
CA SER A 193 -52.95 -12.61 -5.92
C SER A 193 -53.05 -11.98 -7.32
N SER A 194 -53.68 -12.75 -8.14
CA SER A 194 -54.97 -12.55 -8.89
C SER A 194 -54.98 -11.65 -10.12
N SER A 195 -55.13 -12.39 -11.25
CA SER A 195 -56.16 -12.25 -12.31
C SER A 195 -56.47 -10.85 -12.89
N SER A 196 -56.21 -10.65 -14.15
CA SER A 196 -57.20 -10.62 -15.25
C SER A 196 -56.72 -9.85 -16.47
N SER A 197 -56.78 -10.56 -17.60
CA SER A 197 -57.17 -10.14 -18.96
C SER A 197 -56.51 -8.91 -19.62
N SER A 198 -55.84 -9.02 -20.72
CA SER A 198 -56.28 -9.24 -22.08
C SER A 198 -55.25 -8.66 -23.09
N SER A 199 -54.92 -9.51 -24.04
CA SER A 199 -54.73 -9.29 -25.48
C SER A 199 -53.73 -8.25 -26.03
N SER A 200 -52.80 -8.77 -26.73
CA SER A 200 -52.55 -8.72 -28.17
C SER A 200 -51.26 -8.08 -28.65
N SER A 201 -50.61 -8.90 -29.47
CA SER A 201 -49.83 -8.66 -30.68
C SER A 201 -48.37 -8.16 -30.62
N SER A 202 -47.53 -9.13 -30.90
CA SER A 202 -46.45 -9.15 -31.89
C SER A 202 -45.66 -7.88 -32.21
N SER A 203 -44.37 -7.90 -31.96
CA SER A 203 -43.37 -7.87 -33.02
C SER A 203 -41.95 -7.90 -32.45
N SER A 204 -41.15 -8.79 -32.99
CA SER A 204 -39.74 -8.90 -32.78
C SER A 204 -39.01 -7.64 -33.27
N SER A 205 -38.26 -7.03 -32.40
CA SER A 205 -37.13 -6.20 -32.80
C SER A 205 -36.07 -6.19 -31.71
N ASN A 206 -34.88 -6.60 -32.12
CA ASN A 206 -33.62 -6.54 -31.46
C ASN A 206 -33.45 -5.12 -30.84
N SER A 207 -33.55 -5.00 -29.51
CA SER A 207 -33.26 -3.73 -28.85
C SER A 207 -32.19 -3.93 -27.80
N SER A 208 -31.02 -3.36 -28.06
CA SER A 208 -30.10 -2.86 -27.06
C SER A 208 -30.94 -2.26 -25.93
N SER A 209 -30.83 -2.84 -24.73
CA SER A 209 -31.52 -2.36 -23.54
C SER A 209 -30.96 -0.97 -23.20
N ASP A 210 -31.70 0.07 -23.58
CA ASP A 210 -31.53 1.43 -23.08
C ASP A 210 -31.82 1.39 -21.56
N ARG A 211 -30.76 1.22 -20.77
CA ARG A 211 -30.84 1.43 -19.33
C ARG A 211 -30.90 2.93 -19.08
N SER A 212 -32.02 3.42 -18.64
CA SER A 212 -32.18 4.81 -18.20
C SER A 212 -31.48 4.99 -16.85
N TYR A 213 -30.44 5.81 -16.83
CA TYR A 213 -29.71 6.16 -15.63
C TYR A 213 -30.20 7.50 -15.07
N SER A 214 -30.58 7.53 -13.79
CA SER A 214 -31.06 8.76 -13.14
C SER A 214 -29.89 9.50 -12.49
N ALA A 215 -29.75 10.80 -12.78
CA ALA A 215 -28.75 11.64 -12.14
C ALA A 215 -28.98 11.73 -10.62
N PRO A 216 -27.91 11.91 -9.81
CA PRO A 216 -28.04 11.96 -8.36
C PRO A 216 -28.82 13.19 -7.91
N SER A 217 -29.83 12.99 -7.07
CA SER A 217 -30.59 14.07 -6.46
C SER A 217 -29.98 14.47 -5.14
N GLY A 218 -28.86 15.20 -5.17
CA GLY A 218 -28.18 15.70 -3.97
C GLY A 218 -26.67 15.49 -3.99
N SER A 219 -25.95 16.26 -3.19
CA SER A 219 -24.48 16.26 -3.09
C SER A 219 -23.94 15.47 -1.89
N ASN A 220 -24.74 14.63 -1.26
CA ASN A 220 -24.28 13.79 -0.14
C ASN A 220 -23.70 12.46 -0.63
N GLY A 221 -22.79 11.86 0.17
CA GLY A 221 -22.11 10.62 -0.20
C GLY A 221 -23.04 9.44 -0.52
N SER A 222 -24.24 9.38 0.09
CA SER A 222 -25.23 8.35 -0.19
C SER A 222 -25.87 8.51 -1.57
N ALA A 223 -26.11 9.74 -2.03
CA ALA A 223 -26.68 10.00 -3.35
C ALA A 223 -25.65 9.63 -4.44
N VAL A 224 -24.37 9.96 -4.24
CA VAL A 224 -23.27 9.60 -5.13
C VAL A 224 -23.09 8.07 -5.18
N ALA A 225 -23.14 7.39 -4.03
CA ALA A 225 -23.03 5.93 -3.97
C ALA A 225 -24.18 5.24 -4.70
N ASN A 226 -25.42 5.71 -4.52
CA ASN A 226 -26.59 5.17 -5.21
C ASN A 226 -26.52 5.42 -6.72
N TYR A 227 -25.99 6.55 -7.15
CA TYR A 227 -25.75 6.82 -8.56
C TYR A 227 -24.69 5.87 -9.14
N ALA A 228 -23.57 5.71 -8.45
CA ALA A 228 -22.52 4.78 -8.84
C ALA A 228 -23.00 3.32 -8.99
N CYS A 229 -23.88 2.86 -8.12
CA CYS A 229 -24.43 1.50 -8.15
C CYS A 229 -25.26 1.19 -9.41
N GLN A 230 -25.79 2.20 -10.10
CA GLN A 230 -26.57 2.00 -11.33
C GLN A 230 -25.72 1.47 -12.50
N PHE A 231 -24.39 1.66 -12.43
CA PHE A 231 -23.45 1.28 -13.47
C PHE A 231 -22.73 -0.07 -13.21
N VAL A 232 -23.13 -0.78 -12.18
CA VAL A 232 -22.61 -2.12 -11.88
C VAL A 232 -22.92 -3.07 -13.03
N GLY A 233 -21.91 -3.76 -13.53
CA GLY A 233 -22.01 -4.69 -14.67
C GLY A 233 -21.65 -4.07 -16.02
N ASN A 234 -21.33 -2.78 -16.09
CA ASN A 234 -20.78 -2.18 -17.29
C ASN A 234 -19.30 -2.56 -17.51
N PRO A 235 -18.79 -2.57 -18.75
CA PRO A 235 -17.47 -3.11 -19.05
C PRO A 235 -16.35 -2.25 -18.42
N TYR A 236 -15.27 -2.92 -17.99
CA TYR A 236 -14.04 -2.24 -17.62
C TYR A 236 -13.20 -1.98 -18.86
N VAL A 237 -12.81 -0.71 -19.07
CA VAL A 237 -11.92 -0.30 -20.17
C VAL A 237 -10.78 0.52 -19.58
N TYR A 238 -9.55 0.04 -19.73
CA TYR A 238 -8.36 0.75 -19.25
C TYR A 238 -8.20 2.12 -19.92
N GLY A 239 -8.10 3.18 -19.12
CA GLY A 239 -8.10 4.58 -19.57
C GLY A 239 -9.47 5.09 -20.01
N GLY A 240 -10.53 4.31 -19.88
CA GLY A 240 -11.90 4.72 -20.20
C GLY A 240 -12.51 5.57 -19.09
N THR A 241 -13.38 6.52 -19.49
CA THR A 241 -14.10 7.44 -18.58
C THR A 241 -15.62 7.39 -18.76
N SER A 242 -16.12 6.49 -19.61
CA SER A 242 -17.56 6.37 -19.88
C SER A 242 -18.23 5.41 -18.91
N LEU A 243 -19.19 5.90 -18.11
CA LEU A 243 -19.95 5.08 -17.16
C LEU A 243 -20.72 3.94 -17.81
N THR A 244 -21.12 4.08 -19.09
CA THR A 244 -21.94 3.10 -19.81
C THR A 244 -21.15 2.24 -20.79
N ASN A 245 -20.12 2.82 -21.43
CA ASN A 245 -19.36 2.13 -22.49
C ASN A 245 -18.03 1.55 -21.99
N GLY A 246 -17.65 1.85 -20.78
CA GLY A 246 -16.47 1.35 -20.09
C GLY A 246 -15.62 2.44 -19.45
N ALA A 247 -15.25 2.20 -18.22
CA ALA A 247 -14.36 3.04 -17.42
C ALA A 247 -13.33 2.18 -16.70
N ASP A 248 -12.17 2.77 -16.39
CA ASP A 248 -11.27 2.22 -15.37
C ASP A 248 -11.65 2.74 -13.98
N CYS A 249 -10.93 2.31 -12.92
CA CYS A 249 -11.24 2.70 -11.55
C CYS A 249 -11.17 4.22 -11.34
N SER A 250 -10.21 4.89 -11.96
CA SER A 250 -10.04 6.34 -11.87
C SER A 250 -11.07 7.10 -12.72
N GLY A 251 -11.30 6.66 -13.95
CA GLY A 251 -12.29 7.22 -14.86
C GLY A 251 -13.71 7.07 -14.32
N PHE A 252 -14.02 5.94 -13.67
CA PHE A 252 -15.32 5.74 -13.02
C PHE A 252 -15.54 6.73 -11.87
N VAL A 253 -14.56 6.87 -10.97
CA VAL A 253 -14.66 7.83 -9.85
C VAL A 253 -14.82 9.26 -10.37
N MET A 254 -14.00 9.67 -11.35
CA MET A 254 -14.09 11.03 -11.94
C MET A 254 -15.42 11.32 -12.65
N SER A 255 -16.11 10.28 -13.11
CA SER A 255 -17.38 10.44 -13.85
C SER A 255 -18.62 10.34 -12.95
N VAL A 256 -18.47 9.84 -11.72
CA VAL A 256 -19.54 9.74 -10.71
C VAL A 256 -19.57 10.97 -9.80
N TYR A 257 -18.40 11.62 -9.57
CA TYR A 257 -18.24 12.86 -8.81
C TYR A 257 -18.29 14.10 -9.68
#